data_63c47e47f7c8468b4def8aed3cfba4b6
#
_entry.id   63c47e47f7c8468b4def8aed3cfba4b6
#
_cell.length_a   1.000
_cell.length_b   1.000
_cell.length_c   1.000
_cell.angle_alpha   90.00
_cell.angle_beta   90.00
_cell.angle_gamma   90.00
#
_symmetry.space_group_name_H-M   'P 1'
#
loop_
_entity.id
_entity.type
_entity.pdbx_description
1 polymer ?
#
loop_
_entity_poly.entity_id
_entity_poly.type
_entity_poly.pdbx_seq_one_letter_code
_entity_poly.pdbx_strand_id
1 'polypeptide(L)'
;MAARARAASVSAYLDELAQQRRLSAHTVSNYRRDLDLLCDLSSGLPEDSPGESPAGSRAELSDTSGFDALRTHHIRRFVAQLHARGLGGRSLGRTLSAWRGFYRWLGQHGMATQNPVDGVRPPRSPRGLPKVLSPDEASRLLEADPQNLLAVRDQAIFELFYSSGLRLAELAALDLASLDELLAGEVRVLGKRSKLRIVPVGSKAREAVALWAAQRACLAAADEVALFVGQHGRRLGMRMIQQRLQRRGLMQGLPARVHPHMLRHSFASHVLQSSGDLRAVQEMLGHASIASTQVYTHLDFQHLAAVYDQAHPRAKRKPE
;
A
#
# COMPACT_ATOMS: atom_id res chain seq x y z
N MET A 1 -37.07 -3.57 -2.76
CA MET A 1 -36.82 -2.25 -2.12
C MET A 1 -35.60 -2.24 -1.22
N ALA A 2 -35.46 -3.16 -0.30
CA ALA A 2 -34.33 -3.22 0.65
C ALA A 2 -32.91 -3.21 0.02
N ALA A 3 -32.67 -3.95 -1.07
CA ALA A 3 -31.34 -3.97 -1.75
C ALA A 3 -30.96 -2.58 -2.30
N ARG A 4 -31.91 -1.83 -2.85
CA ARG A 4 -31.68 -0.48 -3.37
C ARG A 4 -31.38 0.51 -2.24
N ALA A 5 -32.05 0.39 -1.11
CA ALA A 5 -31.82 1.21 0.08
C ALA A 5 -30.45 0.91 0.68
N ARG A 6 -30.03 -0.37 0.75
CA ARG A 6 -28.68 -0.77 1.19
C ARG A 6 -27.59 -0.14 0.31
N ALA A 7 -27.75 -0.23 -1.01
CA ALA A 7 -26.78 0.36 -1.94
C ALA A 7 -26.70 1.89 -1.80
N ALA A 8 -27.82 2.57 -1.58
CA ALA A 8 -27.87 4.01 -1.35
C ALA A 8 -27.10 4.43 -0.08
N SER A 9 -27.34 3.73 1.05
CA SER A 9 -26.64 3.98 2.31
C SER A 9 -25.12 3.74 2.20
N VAL A 10 -24.71 2.69 1.49
CA VAL A 10 -23.28 2.40 1.23
C VAL A 10 -22.67 3.52 0.39
N SER A 11 -23.36 3.98 -0.67
CA SER A 11 -22.86 5.08 -1.51
C SER A 11 -22.69 6.36 -0.69
N ALA A 12 -23.71 6.76 0.07
CA ALA A 12 -23.67 7.97 0.91
C ALA A 12 -22.50 7.94 1.91
N TYR A 13 -22.28 6.80 2.56
CA TYR A 13 -21.13 6.65 3.46
C TYR A 13 -19.78 6.78 2.74
N LEU A 14 -19.64 6.16 1.57
CA LEU A 14 -18.40 6.23 0.79
C LEU A 14 -18.13 7.63 0.26
N ASP A 15 -19.17 8.37 -0.11
CA ASP A 15 -19.08 9.77 -0.54
C ASP A 15 -18.64 10.67 0.62
N GLU A 16 -19.16 10.46 1.83
CA GLU A 16 -18.70 11.17 3.03
C GLU A 16 -17.23 10.86 3.32
N LEU A 17 -16.81 9.60 3.24
CA LEU A 17 -15.40 9.23 3.44
C LEU A 17 -14.48 9.90 2.42
N ALA A 18 -14.91 10.03 1.17
CA ALA A 18 -14.13 10.67 0.11
C ALA A 18 -14.06 12.19 0.28
N GLN A 19 -15.20 12.83 0.54
CA GLN A 19 -15.33 14.30 0.55
C GLN A 19 -14.92 14.92 1.89
N GLN A 20 -15.47 14.41 3.01
CA GLN A 20 -15.28 15.02 4.33
C GLN A 20 -14.00 14.52 4.99
N ARG A 21 -13.74 13.20 4.96
CA ARG A 21 -12.55 12.60 5.59
C ARG A 21 -11.33 12.55 4.68
N ARG A 22 -11.46 12.97 3.42
CA ARG A 22 -10.41 13.03 2.40
C ARG A 22 -9.56 11.75 2.35
N LEU A 23 -10.21 10.59 2.46
CA LEU A 23 -9.51 9.31 2.34
C LEU A 23 -9.05 9.10 0.91
N SER A 24 -7.93 8.37 0.75
CA SER A 24 -7.42 8.07 -0.59
C SER A 24 -8.44 7.25 -1.40
N ALA A 25 -8.48 7.47 -2.72
CA ALA A 25 -9.33 6.70 -3.64
C ALA A 25 -9.17 5.18 -3.46
N HIS A 26 -7.94 4.72 -3.17
CA HIS A 26 -7.66 3.32 -2.90
C HIS A 26 -8.33 2.82 -1.60
N THR A 27 -8.35 3.64 -0.55
CA THR A 27 -9.04 3.30 0.71
C THR A 27 -10.54 3.22 0.49
N VAL A 28 -11.13 4.19 -0.22
CA VAL A 28 -12.56 4.21 -0.55
C VAL A 28 -12.93 2.97 -1.40
N SER A 29 -12.13 2.64 -2.41
CA SER A 29 -12.33 1.44 -3.24
C SER A 29 -12.25 0.13 -2.43
N ASN A 30 -11.34 0.03 -1.46
CA ASN A 30 -11.27 -1.12 -0.57
C ASN A 30 -12.51 -1.21 0.34
N TYR A 31 -12.96 -0.08 0.89
CA TYR A 31 -14.16 -0.04 1.74
C TYR A 31 -15.40 -0.38 0.93
N ARG A 32 -15.51 0.08 -0.32
CA ARG A 32 -16.60 -0.32 -1.22
C ARG A 32 -16.68 -1.84 -1.34
N ARG A 33 -15.57 -2.49 -1.69
CA ARG A 33 -15.53 -3.97 -1.81
C ARG A 33 -15.92 -4.69 -0.50
N ASP A 34 -15.45 -4.17 0.65
CA ASP A 34 -15.79 -4.75 1.94
C ASP A 34 -17.27 -4.58 2.28
N LEU A 35 -17.88 -3.45 1.88
CA LEU A 35 -19.32 -3.18 2.10
C LEU A 35 -20.20 -3.93 1.09
N ASP A 36 -19.76 -4.09 -0.15
CA ASP A 36 -20.45 -4.95 -1.13
C ASP A 36 -20.53 -6.39 -0.61
N LEU A 37 -19.45 -6.92 0.00
CA LEU A 37 -19.48 -8.22 0.68
C LEU A 37 -20.53 -8.28 1.82
N LEU A 38 -20.70 -7.20 2.57
CA LEU A 38 -21.73 -7.14 3.61
C LEU A 38 -23.15 -7.18 3.00
N CYS A 39 -23.36 -6.44 1.92
CA CYS A 39 -24.63 -6.46 1.18
C CYS A 39 -24.95 -7.87 0.65
N ASP A 40 -23.99 -8.51 -0.01
CA ASP A 40 -24.16 -9.84 -0.58
C ASP A 40 -24.50 -10.89 0.50
N LEU A 41 -23.74 -10.88 1.61
CA LEU A 41 -23.94 -11.82 2.71
C LEU A 41 -25.28 -11.59 3.43
N SER A 42 -25.70 -10.33 3.55
CA SER A 42 -26.97 -9.99 4.19
C SER A 42 -28.18 -10.31 3.32
N SER A 43 -28.02 -10.31 1.99
CA SER A 43 -29.09 -10.69 1.06
C SER A 43 -29.41 -12.18 1.04
N GLY A 44 -28.45 -13.01 1.47
CA GLY A 44 -28.60 -14.47 1.57
C GLY A 44 -29.13 -14.96 2.92
N LEU A 45 -29.50 -14.06 3.82
CA LEU A 45 -30.18 -14.45 5.06
C LEU A 45 -31.67 -14.70 4.77
N PRO A 46 -32.26 -15.79 5.29
CA PRO A 46 -33.71 -15.91 5.33
C PRO A 46 -34.27 -14.72 6.11
N GLU A 47 -35.39 -14.17 5.67
CA GLU A 47 -36.13 -13.20 6.46
C GLU A 47 -36.54 -13.92 7.75
N ASP A 48 -35.84 -13.65 8.85
CA ASP A 48 -36.20 -14.16 10.14
C ASP A 48 -37.59 -13.59 10.44
N SER A 49 -38.58 -14.47 10.52
CA SER A 49 -39.92 -14.13 11.02
C SER A 49 -39.75 -13.40 12.35
N PRO A 50 -40.51 -12.34 12.62
CA PRO A 50 -40.37 -11.57 13.85
C PRO A 50 -40.75 -12.49 15.03
N GLY A 51 -39.70 -13.08 15.65
CA GLY A 51 -39.82 -13.72 16.94
C GLY A 51 -40.24 -12.68 17.96
N GLU A 52 -41.35 -12.93 18.64
CA GLU A 52 -42.04 -12.23 19.72
C GLU A 52 -41.15 -11.19 20.45
N SER A 53 -41.27 -9.93 20.06
CA SER A 53 -40.85 -8.81 20.90
C SER A 53 -42.01 -8.45 21.85
N PRO A 54 -41.74 -8.21 23.14
CA PRO A 54 -42.79 -7.76 24.06
C PRO A 54 -43.35 -6.41 23.59
N ALA A 55 -44.67 -6.34 23.53
CA ALA A 55 -45.45 -5.17 23.12
C ALA A 55 -45.05 -3.93 23.94
N GLY A 56 -44.66 -2.89 23.27
CA GLY A 56 -44.54 -1.57 23.91
C GLY A 56 -43.51 -0.67 23.23
N SER A 57 -43.99 0.18 22.38
CA SER A 57 -43.32 1.30 21.74
C SER A 57 -43.13 1.15 20.22
N ARG A 58 -44.21 1.47 19.54
CA ARG A 58 -44.29 1.70 18.10
C ARG A 58 -43.77 3.12 17.85
N ALA A 59 -42.45 3.25 17.74
CA ALA A 59 -41.86 4.40 17.08
C ALA A 59 -41.73 4.02 15.60
N GLU A 60 -42.45 4.73 14.75
CA GLU A 60 -42.35 4.67 13.29
C GLU A 60 -40.96 5.16 12.83
N LEU A 61 -39.94 4.32 12.96
CA LEU A 61 -38.68 4.46 12.24
C LEU A 61 -38.79 3.58 11.02
N SER A 62 -39.05 4.21 9.87
CA SER A 62 -39.09 3.56 8.57
C SER A 62 -37.78 2.79 8.36
N ASP A 63 -37.87 1.45 8.42
CA ASP A 63 -36.79 0.52 8.07
C ASP A 63 -36.43 0.67 6.58
N THR A 64 -35.56 1.62 6.30
CA THR A 64 -35.16 1.96 4.93
C THR A 64 -33.95 1.18 4.46
N SER A 65 -33.14 0.61 5.35
CA SER A 65 -31.84 0.02 4.94
C SER A 65 -31.76 -1.49 5.12
N GLY A 66 -32.54 -2.12 5.97
CA GLY A 66 -32.47 -3.55 6.29
C GLY A 66 -31.15 -3.98 6.97
N PHE A 67 -30.30 -3.00 7.37
CA PHE A 67 -29.08 -3.25 8.13
C PHE A 67 -29.32 -3.29 9.63
N ASP A 68 -30.39 -2.66 10.14
CA ASP A 68 -30.73 -2.65 11.56
C ASP A 68 -31.18 -4.03 12.07
N ALA A 69 -31.66 -4.91 11.18
CA ALA A 69 -31.99 -6.29 11.49
C ALA A 69 -30.79 -7.19 11.78
N LEU A 70 -29.57 -6.80 11.37
CA LEU A 70 -28.38 -7.62 11.58
C LEU A 70 -27.96 -7.62 13.05
N ARG A 71 -27.63 -8.81 13.56
CA ARG A 71 -27.19 -9.04 14.92
C ARG A 71 -25.75 -9.61 14.93
N THR A 72 -25.10 -9.60 16.08
CA THR A 72 -23.72 -10.04 16.25
C THR A 72 -23.48 -11.48 15.78
N HIS A 73 -24.45 -12.37 15.92
CA HIS A 73 -24.32 -13.75 15.45
C HIS A 73 -24.28 -13.84 13.91
N HIS A 74 -25.03 -12.97 13.19
CA HIS A 74 -24.94 -12.88 11.73
C HIS A 74 -23.55 -12.47 11.30
N ILE A 75 -22.97 -11.44 11.93
CA ILE A 75 -21.59 -11.00 11.64
C ILE A 75 -20.57 -12.12 11.89
N ARG A 76 -20.71 -12.87 12.99
CA ARG A 76 -19.86 -14.04 13.28
C ARG A 76 -19.99 -15.12 12.21
N ARG A 77 -21.21 -15.39 11.74
CA ARG A 77 -21.47 -16.32 10.64
C ARG A 77 -20.83 -15.86 9.34
N PHE A 78 -20.92 -14.56 8.99
CA PHE A 78 -20.28 -13.98 7.82
C PHE A 78 -18.74 -14.10 7.89
N VAL A 79 -18.14 -13.82 9.03
CA VAL A 79 -16.71 -13.99 9.24
C VAL A 79 -16.30 -15.44 9.05
N ALA A 80 -17.03 -16.40 9.61
CA ALA A 80 -16.76 -17.84 9.44
C ALA A 80 -16.87 -18.26 7.96
N GLN A 81 -17.90 -17.80 7.26
CA GLN A 81 -18.10 -18.06 5.84
C GLN A 81 -17.01 -17.48 4.96
N LEU A 82 -16.58 -16.25 5.21
CA LEU A 82 -15.49 -15.62 4.48
C LEU A 82 -14.14 -16.31 4.79
N HIS A 83 -13.95 -16.76 6.03
CA HIS A 83 -12.76 -17.53 6.41
C HIS A 83 -12.72 -18.89 5.70
N ALA A 84 -13.83 -19.60 5.64
CA ALA A 84 -13.96 -20.84 4.90
C ALA A 84 -13.71 -20.67 3.38
N ARG A 85 -14.02 -19.47 2.83
CA ARG A 85 -13.67 -19.10 1.44
C ARG A 85 -12.20 -18.71 1.27
N GLY A 86 -11.36 -18.84 2.31
CA GLY A 86 -9.92 -18.58 2.24
C GLY A 86 -9.45 -17.18 2.62
N LEU A 87 -10.32 -16.30 3.15
CA LEU A 87 -9.88 -14.99 3.62
C LEU A 87 -9.07 -15.14 4.93
N GLY A 88 -7.83 -14.68 4.90
CA GLY A 88 -6.97 -14.67 6.08
C GLY A 88 -7.41 -13.66 7.13
N GLY A 89 -7.06 -13.88 8.41
CA GLY A 89 -7.47 -13.05 9.54
C GLY A 89 -7.11 -11.58 9.41
N ARG A 90 -6.00 -11.22 8.72
CA ARG A 90 -5.63 -9.82 8.43
C ARG A 90 -6.65 -9.14 7.49
N SER A 91 -7.09 -9.85 6.44
CA SER A 91 -8.11 -9.36 5.51
C SER A 91 -9.45 -9.21 6.22
N LEU A 92 -9.85 -10.23 7.01
CA LEU A 92 -11.06 -10.19 7.82
C LEU A 92 -11.04 -9.06 8.86
N GLY A 93 -9.87 -8.77 9.47
CA GLY A 93 -9.70 -7.64 10.37
C GLY A 93 -9.96 -6.30 9.70
N ARG A 94 -9.46 -6.12 8.46
CA ARG A 94 -9.75 -4.93 7.64
C ARG A 94 -11.24 -4.83 7.31
N THR A 95 -11.85 -5.91 6.85
CA THR A 95 -13.28 -5.98 6.50
C THR A 95 -14.16 -5.63 7.72
N LEU A 96 -13.86 -6.21 8.88
CA LEU A 96 -14.57 -5.87 10.12
C LEU A 96 -14.39 -4.39 10.53
N SER A 97 -13.22 -3.80 10.25
CA SER A 97 -12.99 -2.37 10.50
C SER A 97 -13.83 -1.49 9.58
N ALA A 98 -13.98 -1.86 8.30
CA ALA A 98 -14.86 -1.15 7.36
C ALA A 98 -16.33 -1.27 7.79
N TRP A 99 -16.81 -2.46 8.11
CA TRP A 99 -18.18 -2.70 8.58
C TRP A 99 -18.49 -1.95 9.89
N ARG A 100 -17.55 -1.98 10.85
CA ARG A 100 -17.70 -1.25 12.12
C ARG A 100 -17.79 0.26 11.92
N GLY A 101 -16.99 0.80 10.98
CA GLY A 101 -17.05 2.20 10.58
C GLY A 101 -18.37 2.58 9.96
N PHE A 102 -18.90 1.73 9.08
CA PHE A 102 -20.18 1.91 8.43
C PHE A 102 -21.34 1.89 9.43
N TYR A 103 -21.39 0.93 10.36
CA TYR A 103 -22.43 0.88 11.39
C TYR A 103 -22.39 2.06 12.36
N ARG A 104 -21.19 2.61 12.67
CA ARG A 104 -21.11 3.86 13.44
C ARG A 104 -21.76 5.02 12.66
N TRP A 105 -21.51 5.08 11.36
CA TRP A 105 -22.12 6.08 10.51
C TRP A 105 -23.66 5.90 10.42
N LEU A 106 -24.16 4.69 10.26
CA LEU A 106 -25.59 4.39 10.31
C LEU A 106 -26.22 4.85 11.64
N GLY A 107 -25.57 4.57 12.77
CA GLY A 107 -26.02 5.01 14.09
C GLY A 107 -26.08 6.54 14.22
N GLN A 108 -25.07 7.26 13.70
CA GLN A 108 -25.05 8.73 13.69
C GLN A 108 -26.19 9.34 12.86
N HIS A 109 -26.69 8.62 11.85
CA HIS A 109 -27.80 9.05 11.00
C HIS A 109 -29.15 8.44 11.39
N GLY A 110 -29.24 7.80 12.56
CA GLY A 110 -30.46 7.20 13.05
C GLY A 110 -30.96 5.98 12.25
N MET A 111 -30.12 5.41 11.39
CA MET A 111 -30.46 4.27 10.52
C MET A 111 -30.11 2.91 11.13
N ALA A 112 -29.47 2.87 12.28
CA ALA A 112 -29.21 1.66 13.07
C ALA A 112 -29.16 2.00 14.55
N THR A 113 -29.76 1.14 15.36
CA THR A 113 -29.81 1.30 16.83
C THR A 113 -28.59 0.70 17.53
N GLN A 114 -27.98 -0.29 16.92
CA GLN A 114 -26.82 -1.03 17.47
C GLN A 114 -25.76 -1.29 16.39
N ASN A 115 -24.53 -1.46 16.83
CA ASN A 115 -23.43 -1.88 15.97
C ASN A 115 -23.17 -3.39 16.15
N PRO A 116 -23.68 -4.27 15.29
CA PRO A 116 -23.54 -5.72 15.46
C PRO A 116 -22.08 -6.22 15.26
N VAL A 117 -21.18 -5.35 14.78
CA VAL A 117 -19.77 -5.68 14.55
C VAL A 117 -18.92 -5.48 15.80
N ASP A 118 -19.46 -4.76 16.80
CA ASP A 118 -18.73 -4.53 18.03
C ASP A 118 -18.55 -5.84 18.81
N GLY A 119 -17.34 -6.03 19.35
CA GLY A 119 -16.93 -7.27 20.01
C GLY A 119 -16.60 -8.44 19.09
N VAL A 120 -16.85 -8.36 17.76
CA VAL A 120 -16.44 -9.40 16.81
C VAL A 120 -14.95 -9.23 16.49
N ARG A 121 -14.18 -10.30 16.67
CA ARG A 121 -12.74 -10.35 16.38
C ARG A 121 -12.46 -11.28 15.20
N PRO A 122 -11.49 -10.93 14.34
CA PRO A 122 -11.06 -11.83 13.28
C PRO A 122 -10.29 -13.02 13.86
N PRO A 123 -10.22 -14.16 13.15
CA PRO A 123 -9.33 -15.24 13.49
C PRO A 123 -7.87 -14.76 13.64
N ARG A 124 -7.14 -15.33 14.58
CA ARG A 124 -5.72 -15.00 14.75
C ARG A 124 -4.93 -15.44 13.53
N SER A 125 -4.20 -14.52 12.92
CA SER A 125 -3.20 -14.86 11.91
C SER A 125 -1.84 -15.04 12.56
N PRO A 126 -1.05 -16.05 12.17
CA PRO A 126 0.34 -16.14 12.61
C PRO A 126 1.05 -14.84 12.26
N ARG A 127 1.69 -14.22 13.25
CA ARG A 127 2.57 -13.07 13.02
C ARG A 127 3.92 -13.63 12.56
N GLY A 128 4.07 -13.88 11.26
CA GLY A 128 5.40 -14.11 10.69
C GLY A 128 6.24 -12.84 10.86
N LEU A 129 7.51 -13.00 11.25
CA LEU A 129 8.48 -11.89 11.20
C LEU A 129 8.53 -11.34 9.77
N PRO A 130 8.66 -10.03 9.59
CA PRO A 130 8.88 -9.46 8.27
C PRO A 130 10.08 -10.15 7.62
N LYS A 131 9.88 -10.74 6.46
CA LYS A 131 10.98 -11.32 5.69
C LYS A 131 11.78 -10.18 5.09
N VAL A 132 13.05 -10.11 5.47
CA VAL A 132 14.04 -9.17 4.97
C VAL A 132 15.05 -9.98 4.16
N LEU A 133 15.48 -9.48 3.02
CA LEU A 133 16.59 -10.08 2.28
C LEU A 133 17.88 -9.80 3.04
N SER A 134 18.77 -10.78 3.15
CA SER A 134 20.14 -10.53 3.59
C SER A 134 20.88 -9.64 2.56
N PRO A 135 22.00 -9.00 2.92
CA PRO A 135 22.82 -8.26 1.95
C PRO A 135 23.21 -9.09 0.74
N ASP A 136 23.58 -10.36 0.93
CA ASP A 136 23.94 -11.28 -0.16
C ASP A 136 22.73 -11.64 -1.05
N GLU A 137 21.55 -11.84 -0.47
CA GLU A 137 20.33 -12.07 -1.23
C GLU A 137 19.93 -10.83 -2.03
N ALA A 138 20.09 -9.63 -1.45
CA ALA A 138 19.85 -8.37 -2.13
C ALA A 138 20.85 -8.16 -3.28
N SER A 139 22.14 -8.45 -3.07
CA SER A 139 23.15 -8.42 -4.12
C SER A 139 22.81 -9.38 -5.26
N ARG A 140 22.49 -10.63 -4.97
CA ARG A 140 22.08 -11.60 -6.01
C ARG A 140 20.85 -11.15 -6.79
N LEU A 141 19.86 -10.55 -6.14
CA LEU A 141 18.69 -10.01 -6.82
C LEU A 141 19.03 -8.91 -7.81
N LEU A 142 20.02 -8.07 -7.46
CA LEU A 142 20.41 -6.88 -8.19
C LEU A 142 21.55 -7.11 -9.17
N GLU A 143 22.42 -8.10 -8.93
CA GLU A 143 23.52 -8.47 -9.82
C GLU A 143 22.99 -9.36 -10.95
N ALA A 144 22.56 -8.73 -12.02
CA ALA A 144 22.18 -9.42 -13.24
C ALA A 144 22.64 -8.61 -14.44
N ASP A 145 23.19 -9.30 -15.42
CA ASP A 145 23.53 -8.70 -16.70
C ASP A 145 22.25 -8.56 -17.55
N PRO A 146 21.84 -7.33 -17.88
CA PRO A 146 20.60 -7.10 -18.61
C PRO A 146 20.76 -7.45 -20.09
N GLN A 147 20.12 -8.53 -20.54
CA GLN A 147 20.22 -9.08 -21.89
C GLN A 147 19.33 -8.35 -22.93
N ASN A 148 18.47 -7.45 -22.50
CA ASN A 148 17.56 -6.70 -23.38
C ASN A 148 17.05 -5.43 -22.72
N LEU A 149 16.44 -4.55 -23.52
CA LEU A 149 15.92 -3.24 -23.10
C LEU A 149 14.99 -3.31 -21.88
N LEU A 150 14.09 -4.29 -21.81
CA LEU A 150 13.21 -4.45 -20.65
C LEU A 150 13.95 -4.89 -19.39
N ALA A 151 15.04 -5.64 -19.54
CA ALA A 151 15.90 -6.03 -18.44
C ALA A 151 16.72 -4.85 -17.91
N VAL A 152 17.20 -3.95 -18.77
CA VAL A 152 17.85 -2.68 -18.38
C VAL A 152 16.90 -1.81 -17.56
N ARG A 153 15.66 -1.65 -18.03
CA ARG A 153 14.62 -0.94 -17.28
C ARG A 153 14.38 -1.57 -15.89
N ASP A 154 14.20 -2.88 -15.86
CA ASP A 154 13.91 -3.60 -14.62
C ASP A 154 15.07 -3.49 -13.63
N GLN A 155 16.31 -3.51 -14.14
CA GLN A 155 17.50 -3.29 -13.33
C GLN A 155 17.46 -1.90 -12.68
N ALA A 156 17.17 -0.84 -13.44
CA ALA A 156 17.06 0.51 -12.91
C ALA A 156 15.95 0.61 -11.84
N ILE A 157 14.81 -0.03 -12.06
CA ILE A 157 13.70 -0.09 -11.10
C ILE A 157 14.15 -0.75 -9.78
N PHE A 158 14.82 -1.90 -9.85
CA PHE A 158 15.17 -2.68 -8.65
C PHE A 158 16.30 -2.05 -7.86
N GLU A 159 17.31 -1.50 -8.56
CA GLU A 159 18.39 -0.71 -7.92
C GLU A 159 17.81 0.51 -7.21
N LEU A 160 16.90 1.24 -7.86
CA LEU A 160 16.27 2.42 -7.26
C LEU A 160 15.41 2.05 -6.05
N PHE A 161 14.66 0.94 -6.10
CA PHE A 161 13.91 0.45 -4.94
C PHE A 161 14.80 0.17 -3.73
N TYR A 162 15.87 -0.58 -3.96
CA TYR A 162 16.76 -0.98 -2.87
C TYR A 162 17.61 0.19 -2.38
N SER A 163 18.02 1.08 -3.27
CA SER A 163 18.84 2.25 -2.93
C SER A 163 18.06 3.30 -2.13
N SER A 164 16.81 3.59 -2.49
CA SER A 164 16.07 4.72 -1.94
C SER A 164 14.92 4.32 -1.01
N GLY A 165 14.59 3.04 -0.93
CA GLY A 165 13.47 2.56 -0.12
C GLY A 165 12.13 3.19 -0.48
N LEU A 166 11.92 3.62 -1.72
CA LEU A 166 10.66 4.21 -2.21
C LEU A 166 9.48 3.27 -2.01
N ARG A 167 8.27 3.84 -1.89
CA ARG A 167 7.04 3.05 -2.00
C ARG A 167 6.78 2.71 -3.47
N LEU A 168 6.14 1.57 -3.73
CA LEU A 168 5.81 1.16 -5.10
C LEU A 168 5.06 2.23 -5.90
N ALA A 169 4.11 2.92 -5.27
CA ALA A 169 3.35 3.98 -5.91
C ALA A 169 4.22 5.22 -6.21
N GLU A 170 5.17 5.55 -5.33
CA GLU A 170 6.11 6.65 -5.53
C GLU A 170 7.03 6.37 -6.72
N LEU A 171 7.61 5.17 -6.77
CA LEU A 171 8.47 4.77 -7.89
C LEU A 171 7.70 4.71 -9.22
N ALA A 172 6.50 4.15 -9.23
CA ALA A 172 5.67 4.06 -10.44
C ALA A 172 5.20 5.43 -10.96
N ALA A 173 5.17 6.45 -10.08
CA ALA A 173 4.77 7.81 -10.40
C ALA A 173 5.94 8.69 -10.89
N LEU A 174 7.18 8.22 -10.89
CA LEU A 174 8.33 9.00 -11.35
C LEU A 174 8.18 9.34 -12.84
N ASP A 175 8.46 10.60 -13.14
CA ASP A 175 8.46 11.17 -14.48
C ASP A 175 9.88 11.53 -14.93
N LEU A 176 10.05 11.83 -16.21
CA LEU A 176 11.31 12.34 -16.75
C LEU A 176 11.79 13.62 -16.04
N ALA A 177 10.85 14.42 -15.55
CA ALA A 177 11.19 15.62 -14.76
C ALA A 177 11.99 15.32 -13.49
N SER A 178 11.94 14.07 -12.99
CA SER A 178 12.74 13.64 -11.83
C SER A 178 14.13 13.14 -12.19
N LEU A 179 14.47 13.07 -13.48
CA LEU A 179 15.71 12.42 -13.93
C LEU A 179 16.97 13.15 -13.45
N ASP A 180 17.00 14.47 -13.58
CA ASP A 180 18.17 15.27 -13.18
C ASP A 180 18.43 15.15 -11.67
N GLU A 181 17.38 15.17 -10.85
CA GLU A 181 17.50 14.95 -9.40
C GLU A 181 18.04 13.55 -9.09
N LEU A 182 17.51 12.53 -9.76
CA LEU A 182 17.96 11.14 -9.60
C LEU A 182 19.44 10.97 -9.95
N LEU A 183 19.91 11.61 -11.02
CA LEU A 183 21.30 11.60 -11.45
C LEU A 183 22.21 12.41 -10.52
N ALA A 184 21.67 13.47 -9.90
CA ALA A 184 22.36 14.24 -8.87
C ALA A 184 22.48 13.49 -7.53
N GLY A 185 21.75 12.38 -7.35
CA GLY A 185 21.84 11.53 -6.16
C GLY A 185 20.70 11.72 -5.15
N GLU A 186 19.62 12.35 -5.54
CA GLU A 186 18.46 12.56 -4.71
C GLU A 186 17.16 12.33 -5.49
N VAL A 187 16.06 12.10 -4.79
CA VAL A 187 14.72 12.06 -5.38
C VAL A 187 13.70 12.68 -4.45
N ARG A 188 12.89 13.57 -4.98
CA ARG A 188 11.76 14.18 -4.27
C ARG A 188 10.50 13.37 -4.49
N VAL A 189 9.85 12.99 -3.39
CA VAL A 189 8.62 12.21 -3.45
C VAL A 189 7.55 12.74 -2.51
N LEU A 190 6.31 12.69 -2.99
CA LEU A 190 5.14 13.04 -2.19
C LEU A 190 4.72 11.83 -1.35
N GLY A 191 4.90 11.95 -0.06
CA GLY A 191 4.44 10.95 0.90
C GLY A 191 2.95 11.05 1.21
N LYS A 192 2.52 10.29 2.20
CA LYS A 192 1.14 10.33 2.69
C LYS A 192 0.78 11.75 3.19
N ARG A 193 -0.43 12.24 2.87
CA ARG A 193 -0.92 13.60 3.17
C ARG A 193 -0.11 14.70 2.45
N SER A 194 0.38 14.41 1.24
CA SER A 194 1.13 15.37 0.40
C SER A 194 2.38 15.96 1.06
N LYS A 195 2.98 15.26 2.03
CA LYS A 195 4.26 15.69 2.60
C LYS A 195 5.39 15.33 1.64
N LEU A 196 6.11 16.34 1.17
CA LEU A 196 7.31 16.18 0.37
C LEU A 196 8.44 15.63 1.26
N ARG A 197 9.24 14.70 0.74
CA ARG A 197 10.51 14.29 1.33
C ARG A 197 11.55 14.07 0.25
N ILE A 198 12.79 14.30 0.60
CA ILE A 198 13.95 14.03 -0.24
C ILE A 198 14.59 12.73 0.27
N VAL A 199 14.95 11.84 -0.65
CA VAL A 199 15.58 10.56 -0.34
C VAL A 199 16.87 10.46 -1.15
N PRO A 200 18.00 10.06 -0.53
CA PRO A 200 19.26 9.87 -1.25
C PRO A 200 19.18 8.66 -2.19
N VAL A 201 19.94 8.74 -3.29
CA VAL A 201 20.04 7.71 -4.33
C VAL A 201 21.51 7.36 -4.56
N GLY A 202 21.89 6.11 -4.30
CA GLY A 202 23.27 5.65 -4.40
C GLY A 202 23.78 5.53 -5.84
N SER A 203 25.09 5.43 -5.98
CA SER A 203 25.81 5.42 -7.27
C SER A 203 25.30 4.32 -8.21
N LYS A 204 25.10 3.10 -7.72
CA LYS A 204 24.60 1.97 -8.53
C LYS A 204 23.22 2.20 -9.11
N ALA A 205 22.32 2.80 -8.33
CA ALA A 205 20.99 3.15 -8.81
C ALA A 205 21.05 4.28 -9.85
N ARG A 206 21.91 5.30 -9.64
CA ARG A 206 22.13 6.38 -10.61
C ARG A 206 22.67 5.85 -11.94
N GLU A 207 23.68 4.98 -11.91
CA GLU A 207 24.25 4.33 -13.11
C GLU A 207 23.18 3.54 -13.86
N ALA A 208 22.39 2.74 -13.16
CA ALA A 208 21.32 1.95 -13.78
C ALA A 208 20.19 2.84 -14.36
N VAL A 209 19.82 3.92 -13.67
CA VAL A 209 18.83 4.89 -14.17
C VAL A 209 19.36 5.64 -15.38
N ALA A 210 20.64 6.06 -15.39
CA ALA A 210 21.26 6.72 -16.55
C ALA A 210 21.27 5.80 -17.79
N LEU A 211 21.66 4.52 -17.60
CA LEU A 211 21.65 3.53 -18.67
C LEU A 211 20.24 3.31 -19.26
N TRP A 212 19.23 3.21 -18.38
CA TRP A 212 17.84 3.13 -18.81
C TRP A 212 17.37 4.38 -19.53
N ALA A 213 17.64 5.57 -19.00
CA ALA A 213 17.23 6.84 -19.58
C ALA A 213 17.76 7.03 -21.01
N ALA A 214 19.03 6.66 -21.26
CA ALA A 214 19.63 6.69 -22.59
C ALA A 214 18.93 5.79 -23.62
N GLN A 215 18.34 4.69 -23.19
CA GLN A 215 17.68 3.71 -24.06
C GLN A 215 16.14 3.82 -24.07
N ARG A 216 15.58 4.60 -23.15
CA ARG A 216 14.13 4.70 -22.96
C ARG A 216 13.38 5.12 -24.23
N ALA A 217 13.95 6.03 -25.01
CA ALA A 217 13.34 6.54 -26.24
C ALA A 217 13.05 5.44 -27.27
N CYS A 218 13.80 4.33 -27.25
CA CYS A 218 13.57 3.18 -28.13
C CYS A 218 12.24 2.46 -27.84
N LEU A 219 11.63 2.72 -26.68
CA LEU A 219 10.41 2.04 -26.25
C LEU A 219 9.25 2.99 -25.97
N ALA A 220 9.54 4.19 -25.48
CA ALA A 220 8.52 5.14 -25.03
C ALA A 220 7.73 5.74 -26.18
N ALA A 221 6.41 5.91 -25.99
CA ALA A 221 5.62 6.73 -26.88
C ALA A 221 6.08 8.20 -26.82
N ALA A 222 5.92 8.93 -27.92
CA ALA A 222 6.48 10.29 -28.05
C ALA A 222 5.96 11.28 -27.00
N ASP A 223 4.73 11.09 -26.53
CA ASP A 223 4.03 11.94 -25.55
C ASP A 223 4.12 11.41 -24.11
N GLU A 224 4.82 10.29 -23.89
CA GLU A 224 4.86 9.66 -22.55
C GLU A 224 5.91 10.31 -21.66
N VAL A 225 5.46 10.86 -20.54
CA VAL A 225 6.31 11.55 -19.55
C VAL A 225 6.87 10.63 -18.46
N ALA A 226 6.32 9.42 -18.28
CA ALA A 226 6.75 8.50 -17.22
C ALA A 226 8.20 8.09 -17.40
N LEU A 227 8.99 8.07 -16.33
CA LEU A 227 10.37 7.58 -16.36
C LEU A 227 10.41 6.10 -16.75
N PHE A 228 9.55 5.26 -16.18
CA PHE A 228 9.50 3.83 -16.47
C PHE A 228 8.29 3.48 -17.33
N VAL A 229 8.54 2.92 -18.51
CA VAL A 229 7.50 2.54 -19.47
C VAL A 229 7.42 1.02 -19.67
N GLY A 230 6.22 0.55 -20.04
CA GLY A 230 5.96 -0.84 -20.41
C GLY A 230 6.28 -1.13 -21.86
N GLN A 231 6.10 -2.37 -22.29
CA GLN A 231 6.35 -2.79 -23.70
C GLN A 231 5.51 -2.06 -24.74
N HIS A 232 4.42 -1.41 -24.34
CA HIS A 232 3.57 -0.60 -25.22
C HIS A 232 3.92 0.89 -25.16
N GLY A 233 5.08 1.25 -24.62
CA GLY A 233 5.56 2.64 -24.58
C GLY A 233 4.85 3.56 -23.59
N ARG A 234 3.91 3.05 -22.78
CA ARG A 234 3.15 3.81 -21.77
C ARG A 234 3.63 3.50 -20.36
N ARG A 235 3.28 4.35 -19.38
CA ARG A 235 3.66 4.21 -17.96
C ARG A 235 3.53 2.79 -17.45
N LEU A 236 4.57 2.29 -16.80
CA LEU A 236 4.60 0.96 -16.23
C LEU A 236 3.72 0.87 -14.98
N GLY A 237 2.70 0.01 -15.02
CA GLY A 237 1.78 -0.17 -13.91
C GLY A 237 2.40 -0.89 -12.71
N MET A 238 1.97 -0.53 -11.50
CA MET A 238 2.46 -1.10 -10.22
C MET A 238 2.41 -2.63 -10.18
N ARG A 239 1.35 -3.24 -10.73
CA ARG A 239 1.21 -4.70 -10.77
C ARG A 239 2.30 -5.36 -11.61
N MET A 240 2.66 -4.75 -12.75
CA MET A 240 3.73 -5.23 -13.62
C MET A 240 5.08 -5.16 -12.91
N ILE A 241 5.38 -4.05 -12.21
CA ILE A 241 6.60 -3.92 -11.41
C ILE A 241 6.69 -5.04 -10.38
N GLN A 242 5.60 -5.33 -9.67
CA GLN A 242 5.55 -6.44 -8.70
C GLN A 242 5.82 -7.80 -9.34
N GLN A 243 5.20 -8.08 -10.49
CA GLN A 243 5.38 -9.34 -11.22
C GLN A 243 6.82 -9.51 -11.72
N ARG A 244 7.40 -8.43 -12.25
CA ARG A 244 8.80 -8.42 -12.73
C ARG A 244 9.78 -8.68 -11.59
N LEU A 245 9.59 -8.02 -10.45
CA LEU A 245 10.41 -8.22 -9.25
C LEU A 245 10.29 -9.65 -8.73
N GLN A 246 9.08 -10.17 -8.65
CA GLN A 246 8.84 -11.55 -8.23
C GLN A 246 9.53 -12.56 -9.17
N ARG A 247 9.38 -12.36 -10.49
CA ARG A 247 10.03 -13.23 -11.49
C ARG A 247 11.55 -13.17 -11.35
N ARG A 248 12.14 -12.00 -11.15
CA ARG A 248 13.59 -11.85 -10.92
C ARG A 248 14.02 -12.64 -9.69
N GLY A 249 13.31 -12.53 -8.56
CA GLY A 249 13.62 -13.29 -7.35
C GLY A 249 13.60 -14.81 -7.57
N LEU A 250 12.61 -15.31 -8.31
CA LEU A 250 12.55 -16.73 -8.67
C LEU A 250 13.71 -17.16 -9.56
N MET A 251 14.08 -16.36 -10.57
CA MET A 251 15.20 -16.66 -11.47
C MET A 251 16.56 -16.66 -10.74
N GLN A 252 16.70 -15.86 -9.69
CA GLN A 252 17.88 -15.80 -8.85
C GLN A 252 17.88 -16.83 -7.70
N GLY A 253 16.91 -17.74 -7.68
CA GLY A 253 16.84 -18.81 -6.67
C GLY A 253 16.62 -18.31 -5.25
N LEU A 254 15.97 -17.16 -5.07
CA LEU A 254 15.70 -16.63 -3.75
C LEU A 254 14.60 -17.42 -3.03
N PRO A 255 14.79 -17.78 -1.74
CA PRO A 255 13.90 -18.68 -1.01
C PRO A 255 12.53 -18.06 -0.68
N ALA A 256 12.39 -16.74 -0.81
CA ALA A 256 11.17 -16.02 -0.50
C ALA A 256 10.59 -15.35 -1.75
N ARG A 257 9.25 -15.24 -1.79
CA ARG A 257 8.56 -14.45 -2.83
C ARG A 257 8.88 -12.97 -2.65
N VAL A 258 9.82 -12.46 -3.46
CA VAL A 258 10.27 -11.07 -3.38
C VAL A 258 9.14 -10.12 -3.79
N HIS A 259 8.97 -9.05 -3.03
CA HIS A 259 7.96 -8.01 -3.29
C HIS A 259 8.48 -6.63 -2.84
N PRO A 260 7.90 -5.51 -3.36
CA PRO A 260 8.42 -4.15 -3.10
C PRO A 260 8.59 -3.79 -1.62
N HIS A 261 7.64 -4.19 -0.76
CA HIS A 261 7.76 -3.94 0.67
C HIS A 261 8.96 -4.66 1.31
N MET A 262 9.31 -5.83 0.80
CA MET A 262 10.50 -6.57 1.27
C MET A 262 11.77 -5.79 0.95
N LEU A 263 11.95 -5.28 -0.28
CA LEU A 263 13.11 -4.45 -0.65
C LEU A 263 13.21 -3.20 0.22
N ARG A 264 12.08 -2.52 0.43
CA ARG A 264 12.05 -1.35 1.32
C ARG A 264 12.39 -1.69 2.78
N HIS A 265 11.95 -2.85 3.28
CA HIS A 265 12.33 -3.32 4.62
C HIS A 265 13.81 -3.71 4.68
N SER A 266 14.35 -4.34 3.63
CA SER A 266 15.78 -4.65 3.53
C SER A 266 16.63 -3.38 3.53
N PHE A 267 16.26 -2.37 2.73
CA PHE A 267 16.86 -1.04 2.77
C PHE A 267 16.88 -0.49 4.21
N ALA A 268 15.70 -0.43 4.85
CA ALA A 268 15.59 0.11 6.20
C ALA A 268 16.46 -0.63 7.23
N SER A 269 16.45 -1.97 7.18
CA SER A 269 17.22 -2.81 8.10
C SER A 269 18.72 -2.68 7.88
N HIS A 270 19.18 -2.68 6.63
CA HIS A 270 20.60 -2.60 6.30
C HIS A 270 21.17 -1.22 6.63
N VAL A 271 20.47 -0.14 6.30
CA VAL A 271 20.91 1.22 6.68
C VAL A 271 20.89 1.37 8.20
N LEU A 272 19.87 0.87 8.91
CA LEU A 272 19.81 0.93 10.37
C LEU A 272 20.93 0.14 11.04
N GLN A 273 21.20 -1.08 10.56
CA GLN A 273 22.26 -1.93 11.12
C GLN A 273 23.65 -1.30 10.94
N SER A 274 23.86 -0.62 9.84
CA SER A 274 25.19 -0.01 9.53
C SER A 274 25.35 1.38 10.14
N SER A 275 24.28 2.18 10.25
CA SER A 275 24.37 3.55 10.79
C SER A 275 24.08 3.66 12.27
N GLY A 276 23.27 2.77 12.82
CA GLY A 276 22.70 2.91 14.18
C GLY A 276 21.67 4.05 14.31
N ASP A 277 21.43 4.82 13.25
CA ASP A 277 20.57 6.01 13.29
C ASP A 277 19.12 5.69 12.85
N LEU A 278 18.30 5.29 13.84
CA LEU A 278 16.88 5.02 13.62
C LEU A 278 16.11 6.25 13.12
N ARG A 279 16.50 7.45 13.56
CA ARG A 279 15.82 8.69 13.18
C ARG A 279 16.05 9.01 11.70
N ALA A 280 17.28 8.95 11.23
CA ALA A 280 17.59 9.14 9.81
C ALA A 280 16.83 8.14 8.93
N VAL A 281 16.80 6.85 9.32
CA VAL A 281 16.04 5.82 8.58
C VAL A 281 14.55 6.10 8.57
N GLN A 282 13.95 6.53 9.68
CA GLN A 282 12.53 6.90 9.74
C GLN A 282 12.20 8.09 8.83
N GLU A 283 13.08 9.09 8.78
CA GLU A 283 12.94 10.28 7.92
C GLU A 283 13.04 9.89 6.44
N MET A 284 14.04 9.12 6.03
CA MET A 284 14.16 8.58 4.66
C MET A 284 12.92 7.80 4.24
N LEU A 285 12.36 7.02 5.14
CA LEU A 285 11.14 6.24 4.86
C LEU A 285 9.86 7.07 4.91
N GLY A 286 9.86 8.25 5.49
CA GLY A 286 8.66 9.08 5.67
C GLY A 286 7.61 8.40 6.55
N HIS A 287 8.02 7.89 7.72
CA HIS A 287 7.13 7.36 8.73
C HIS A 287 6.47 8.51 9.50
N ALA A 288 5.15 8.61 9.47
CA ALA A 288 4.35 9.72 9.99
C ALA A 288 4.23 9.76 11.53
N SER A 289 5.00 8.97 12.26
CA SER A 289 4.88 8.86 13.72
C SER A 289 6.11 9.41 14.43
N ILE A 290 6.26 10.68 14.46
CA ILE A 290 6.71 11.51 15.59
C ILE A 290 6.35 12.95 15.21
N ALA A 291 5.65 13.62 16.13
CA ALA A 291 5.15 14.97 15.96
C ALA A 291 6.30 15.94 15.68
N SER A 292 6.34 16.49 14.49
CA SER A 292 6.57 17.91 14.24
C SER A 292 6.62 18.18 12.74
N THR A 293 5.96 19.23 12.34
CA THR A 293 6.07 19.84 11.03
C THR A 293 7.45 20.51 10.95
N GLN A 294 8.50 19.73 10.73
CA GLN A 294 9.79 20.27 10.34
C GLN A 294 9.81 20.39 8.83
N VAL A 295 9.94 21.62 8.36
CA VAL A 295 10.34 21.94 7.00
C VAL A 295 11.75 21.36 6.84
N TYR A 296 11.92 20.37 5.96
CA TYR A 296 13.24 19.80 5.66
C TYR A 296 14.14 20.92 5.13
N THR A 297 15.16 21.24 5.88
CA THR A 297 16.20 22.18 5.45
C THR A 297 17.26 21.45 4.65
N HIS A 298 18.03 22.17 3.87
CA HIS A 298 19.17 21.60 3.13
C HIS A 298 20.18 20.90 4.07
N LEU A 299 20.29 21.35 5.32
CA LEU A 299 21.13 20.76 6.37
C LEU A 299 20.67 19.37 6.78
N ASP A 300 19.34 19.15 6.88
CA ASP A 300 18.78 17.84 7.23
C ASP A 300 19.09 16.80 6.14
N PHE A 301 19.03 17.21 4.85
CA PHE A 301 19.37 16.33 3.74
C PHE A 301 20.85 15.96 3.71
N GLN A 302 21.76 16.88 4.00
CA GLN A 302 23.20 16.60 4.07
C GLN A 302 23.51 15.54 5.14
N HIS A 303 22.87 15.63 6.30
CA HIS A 303 22.98 14.59 7.34
C HIS A 303 22.47 13.25 6.85
N LEU A 304 21.29 13.20 6.24
CA LEU A 304 20.71 11.97 5.70
C LEU A 304 21.58 11.36 4.61
N ALA A 305 22.15 12.16 3.72
CA ALA A 305 23.07 11.72 2.69
C ALA A 305 24.35 11.13 3.28
N ALA A 306 24.93 11.78 4.30
CA ALA A 306 26.13 11.30 4.98
C ALA A 306 25.90 9.94 5.67
N VAL A 307 24.78 9.80 6.41
CA VAL A 307 24.37 8.53 7.03
C VAL A 307 24.16 7.45 5.97
N TYR A 308 23.51 7.80 4.85
CA TYR A 308 23.29 6.89 3.73
C TYR A 308 24.60 6.42 3.10
N ASP A 309 25.52 7.35 2.77
CA ASP A 309 26.80 7.04 2.14
C ASP A 309 27.72 6.17 3.00
N GLN A 310 27.61 6.29 4.31
CA GLN A 310 28.38 5.47 5.25
C GLN A 310 27.77 4.08 5.42
N ALA A 311 26.46 3.97 5.42
CA ALA A 311 25.73 2.82 5.90
C ALA A 311 25.14 1.92 4.80
N HIS A 312 24.78 2.48 3.64
CA HIS A 312 24.09 1.69 2.62
C HIS A 312 25.09 0.86 1.79
N PRO A 313 24.90 -0.47 1.64
CA PRO A 313 25.86 -1.36 0.95
C PRO A 313 26.16 -1.00 -0.50
N ARG A 314 25.27 -0.27 -1.18
CA ARG A 314 25.42 0.13 -2.59
C ARG A 314 25.49 1.66 -2.79
N ALA A 315 25.82 2.41 -1.73
CA ALA A 315 26.00 3.86 -1.83
C ALA A 315 27.26 4.23 -2.60
N LYS A 316 28.37 3.53 -2.35
CA LYS A 316 29.68 3.80 -2.94
C LYS A 316 30.05 2.78 -4.02
N ARG A 317 30.80 3.24 -5.03
CA ARG A 317 31.50 2.36 -5.95
C ARG A 317 32.57 1.59 -5.17
N LYS A 318 32.67 0.26 -5.32
CA LYS A 318 33.85 -0.47 -4.82
C LYS A 318 35.08 0.13 -5.51
N PRO A 319 36.14 0.49 -4.78
CA PRO A 319 37.39 0.79 -5.44
C PRO A 319 37.83 -0.47 -6.22
N GLU A 320 38.20 -0.29 -7.49
CA GLU A 320 38.81 -1.32 -8.34
C GLU A 320 40.15 -1.77 -7.77
#